data_8e9037f4f5f2ebf420c24ac969acacdc
#
_entry.id   8e9037f4f5f2ebf420c24ac969acacdc
#
_cell.length_a   1.000
_cell.length_b   1.000
_cell.length_c   1.000
_cell.angle_alpha   90.00
_cell.angle_beta   90.00
_cell.angle_gamma   90.00
#
_symmetry.space_group_name_H-M   'P 1'
#
loop_
_entity.id
_entity.type
_entity.pdbx_description
1 polymer ?
#
loop_
_entity_poly.entity_id
_entity_poly.type
_entity_poly.pdbx_seq_one_letter_code
_entity_poly.pdbx_strand_id
1 'polypeptide(L)'
;MAAAELPGVYQVPRYRARACAIATNKAPTAPYRGVSRPQIVLVMERLMERAARELGLDALVVRRRNLIDTFPYIGVNGITYDPGSYRESLDRCEQRLREEGWFELRDGAADRVIGIGFACFNERTGYGTEAFAQRKMSVVPGYDISEVRMDPGGGVTVTTGTSAHGQGHETTLAQIAADQLGLRPDAVKVRQGDTDQVSYGWGTVSYTHL
;
A
#
# COMPACT_ATOMS: atom_id res chain seq x y z
N MET A 1 -2.30 -12.31 9.45
CA MET A 1 -2.32 -11.21 8.47
C MET A 1 -2.09 -11.71 7.04
N ALA A 2 -0.94 -12.31 6.70
CA ALA A 2 -0.63 -12.67 5.30
C ALA A 2 -1.76 -13.40 4.56
N ALA A 3 -2.32 -14.47 5.12
CA ALA A 3 -3.38 -15.23 4.47
C ALA A 3 -4.70 -14.45 4.27
N ALA A 4 -4.91 -13.40 5.05
CA ALA A 4 -6.13 -12.57 4.95
C ALA A 4 -6.05 -11.50 3.85
N GLU A 5 -4.86 -11.21 3.36
CA GLU A 5 -4.65 -10.20 2.30
C GLU A 5 -4.52 -10.83 0.90
N LEU A 6 -4.32 -12.15 0.83
CA LEU A 6 -4.30 -12.89 -0.44
C LEU A 6 -5.74 -13.00 -1.00
N PRO A 7 -5.96 -12.99 -2.31
CA PRO A 7 -4.99 -13.03 -3.39
C PRO A 7 -4.48 -11.65 -3.87
N GLY A 8 -4.67 -10.58 -3.09
CA GLY A 8 -4.25 -9.24 -3.48
C GLY A 8 -5.09 -8.68 -4.64
N VAL A 9 -4.43 -8.08 -5.61
CA VAL A 9 -5.09 -7.36 -6.73
C VAL A 9 -5.64 -8.28 -7.83
N TYR A 10 -5.67 -9.60 -7.60
CA TYR A 10 -6.10 -10.56 -8.60
C TYR A 10 -7.50 -11.11 -8.32
N GLN A 11 -8.29 -11.23 -9.38
CA GLN A 11 -9.60 -11.88 -9.36
C GLN A 11 -9.40 -13.41 -9.33
N VAL A 12 -9.55 -14.01 -8.15
CA VAL A 12 -9.44 -15.46 -7.96
C VAL A 12 -10.76 -15.96 -7.39
N PRO A 13 -11.56 -16.73 -8.14
CA PRO A 13 -12.90 -17.11 -7.72
C PRO A 13 -12.91 -18.17 -6.61
N ARG A 14 -11.82 -18.92 -6.44
CA ARG A 14 -11.67 -19.93 -5.38
C ARG A 14 -10.29 -19.81 -4.76
N TYR A 15 -10.27 -19.66 -3.45
CA TYR A 15 -9.06 -19.38 -2.71
C TYR A 15 -8.97 -20.22 -1.44
N ARG A 16 -7.79 -20.75 -1.20
CA ARG A 16 -7.44 -21.40 0.07
C ARG A 16 -5.99 -21.07 0.41
N ALA A 17 -5.77 -20.43 1.56
CA ALA A 17 -4.43 -20.22 2.08
C ALA A 17 -4.28 -20.82 3.47
N ARG A 18 -3.09 -21.30 3.77
CA ARG A 18 -2.66 -21.73 5.11
C ARG A 18 -1.39 -20.97 5.48
N ALA A 19 -1.45 -20.21 6.55
CA ALA A 19 -0.30 -19.56 7.13
C ALA A 19 0.09 -20.26 8.43
N CYS A 20 1.36 -20.60 8.58
CA CYS A 20 1.90 -21.19 9.80
C CYS A 20 2.98 -20.27 10.36
N ALA A 21 2.83 -19.89 11.63
CA ALA A 21 3.88 -19.20 12.37
C ALA A 21 4.74 -20.28 13.08
N ILE A 22 6.02 -20.26 12.79
CA ILE A 22 6.97 -21.26 13.33
C ILE A 22 8.02 -20.52 14.16
N ALA A 23 8.17 -20.90 15.40
CA ALA A 23 9.26 -20.42 16.22
C ALA A 23 10.60 -21.04 15.75
N THR A 24 11.62 -20.19 15.68
CA THR A 24 12.97 -20.61 15.25
C THR A 24 14.00 -19.99 16.21
N ASN A 25 15.26 -20.37 16.07
CA ASN A 25 16.37 -19.81 16.85
C ASN A 25 16.82 -18.41 16.35
N LYS A 26 16.00 -17.73 15.57
CA LYS A 26 16.23 -16.37 15.13
C LYS A 26 15.53 -15.39 16.05
N ALA A 27 15.96 -14.13 16.01
CA ALA A 27 15.27 -13.04 16.68
C ALA A 27 13.79 -12.99 16.28
N PRO A 28 12.88 -12.63 17.20
CA PRO A 28 11.47 -12.48 16.89
C PRO A 28 11.27 -11.46 15.76
N THR A 29 10.32 -11.75 14.88
CA THR A 29 9.93 -10.80 13.86
C THR A 29 8.97 -9.78 14.44
N ALA A 30 9.16 -8.51 14.06
CA ALA A 30 8.28 -7.41 14.39
C ALA A 30 7.70 -6.79 13.11
N PRO A 31 6.61 -6.02 13.20
CA PRO A 31 6.11 -5.26 12.06
C PRO A 31 7.20 -4.36 11.47
N TYR A 32 7.38 -4.45 10.18
CA TYR A 32 8.22 -3.54 9.40
C TYR A 32 7.34 -2.94 8.30
N ARG A 33 7.66 -1.75 7.80
CA ARG A 33 6.88 -1.05 6.76
C ARG A 33 6.41 -2.00 5.66
N GLY A 34 5.07 -2.02 5.37
CA GLY A 34 4.43 -3.00 4.49
C GLY A 34 4.01 -4.30 5.19
N VAL A 35 4.47 -4.54 6.43
CA VAL A 35 4.14 -5.70 7.28
C VAL A 35 4.26 -7.02 6.50
N SER A 36 3.14 -7.67 6.12
CA SER A 36 3.14 -8.93 5.36
C SER A 36 2.96 -8.75 3.84
N ARG A 37 2.80 -7.51 3.34
CA ARG A 37 2.54 -7.26 1.91
C ARG A 37 3.68 -7.70 1.01
N PRO A 38 4.94 -7.40 1.29
CA PRO A 38 6.03 -7.90 0.45
C PRO A 38 6.01 -9.42 0.30
N GLN A 39 5.71 -10.15 1.38
CA GLN A 39 5.67 -11.62 1.36
C GLN A 39 4.49 -12.15 0.54
N ILE A 40 3.29 -11.57 0.69
CA ILE A 40 2.13 -12.00 -0.09
C ILE A 40 2.26 -11.63 -1.56
N VAL A 41 2.84 -10.47 -1.87
CA VAL A 41 3.14 -10.08 -3.25
C VAL A 41 4.11 -11.07 -3.85
N LEU A 42 5.21 -11.39 -3.17
CA LEU A 42 6.15 -12.40 -3.64
C LEU A 42 5.46 -13.74 -3.95
N VAL A 43 4.59 -14.22 -3.04
CA VAL A 43 3.87 -15.49 -3.25
C VAL A 43 2.96 -15.41 -4.46
N MET A 44 2.14 -14.37 -4.57
CA MET A 44 1.19 -14.24 -5.69
C MET A 44 1.90 -14.06 -7.03
N GLU A 45 2.90 -13.22 -7.09
CA GLU A 45 3.65 -12.97 -8.32
C GLU A 45 4.41 -14.22 -8.80
N ARG A 46 4.99 -14.99 -7.87
CA ARG A 46 5.59 -16.28 -8.19
C ARG A 46 4.57 -17.32 -8.67
N LEU A 47 3.35 -17.29 -8.16
CA LEU A 47 2.25 -18.13 -8.66
C LEU A 47 1.82 -17.71 -10.06
N MET A 48 1.70 -16.41 -10.35
CA MET A 48 1.40 -15.92 -11.69
C MET A 48 2.48 -16.30 -12.71
N GLU A 49 3.76 -16.17 -12.36
CA GLU A 49 4.88 -16.61 -13.17
C GLU A 49 4.84 -18.13 -13.43
N ARG A 50 4.55 -18.90 -12.41
CA ARG A 50 4.46 -20.36 -12.53
C ARG A 50 3.29 -20.77 -13.42
N ALA A 51 2.11 -20.17 -13.20
CA ALA A 51 0.92 -20.43 -14.03
C ALA A 51 1.19 -20.09 -15.51
N ALA A 52 1.83 -18.95 -15.77
CA ALA A 52 2.18 -18.55 -17.12
C ALA A 52 3.07 -19.61 -17.81
N ARG A 53 4.12 -20.08 -17.13
CA ARG A 53 5.01 -21.12 -17.66
C ARG A 53 4.30 -22.43 -17.93
N GLU A 54 3.47 -22.89 -16.99
CA GLU A 54 2.73 -24.14 -17.14
C GLU A 54 1.68 -24.08 -18.25
N LEU A 55 1.12 -22.91 -18.52
CA LEU A 55 0.15 -22.68 -19.59
C LEU A 55 0.78 -22.31 -20.94
N GLY A 56 2.09 -22.10 -21.00
CA GLY A 56 2.77 -21.62 -22.21
C GLY A 56 2.35 -20.20 -22.62
N LEU A 57 1.98 -19.37 -21.65
CA LEU A 57 1.51 -18.00 -21.88
C LEU A 57 2.57 -16.99 -21.40
N ASP A 58 2.51 -15.80 -21.99
CA ASP A 58 3.25 -14.66 -21.47
C ASP A 58 2.76 -14.26 -20.08
N ALA A 59 3.67 -13.97 -19.17
CA ALA A 59 3.36 -13.69 -17.77
C ALA A 59 2.57 -12.36 -17.59
N LEU A 60 2.76 -11.39 -18.48
CA LEU A 60 1.97 -10.15 -18.48
C LEU A 60 0.55 -10.40 -18.97
N VAL A 61 0.38 -11.30 -19.95
CA VAL A 61 -0.95 -11.70 -20.41
C VAL A 61 -1.73 -12.37 -19.28
N VAL A 62 -1.10 -13.25 -18.50
CA VAL A 62 -1.74 -13.88 -17.34
C VAL A 62 -2.14 -12.84 -16.30
N ARG A 63 -1.26 -11.90 -15.98
CA ARG A 63 -1.58 -10.81 -15.04
C ARG A 63 -2.77 -9.98 -15.54
N ARG A 64 -2.73 -9.49 -16.77
CA ARG A 64 -3.81 -8.67 -17.35
C ARG A 64 -5.17 -9.34 -17.31
N ARG A 65 -5.22 -10.65 -17.54
CA ARG A 65 -6.47 -11.42 -17.51
C ARG A 65 -7.07 -11.57 -16.13
N ASN A 66 -6.24 -11.45 -15.09
CA ASN A 66 -6.64 -11.73 -13.72
C ASN A 66 -6.64 -10.49 -12.81
N LEU A 67 -6.14 -9.34 -13.26
CA LEU A 67 -6.21 -8.11 -12.48
C LEU A 67 -7.65 -7.65 -12.29
N ILE A 68 -7.95 -7.11 -11.10
CA ILE A 68 -9.22 -6.44 -10.82
C ILE A 68 -9.32 -5.21 -11.72
N ASP A 69 -10.41 -5.07 -12.44
CA ASP A 69 -10.70 -3.99 -13.39
C ASP A 69 -12.10 -3.40 -13.27
N THR A 70 -12.93 -3.99 -12.41
CA THR A 70 -14.29 -3.50 -12.14
C THR A 70 -14.43 -3.21 -10.66
N PHE A 71 -14.90 -2.02 -10.32
CA PHE A 71 -14.97 -1.52 -8.95
C PHE A 71 -16.37 -1.01 -8.59
N PRO A 72 -16.76 -1.07 -7.29
CA PRO A 72 -16.03 -1.73 -6.21
C PRO A 72 -15.98 -3.25 -6.42
N TYR A 73 -14.88 -3.88 -6.05
CA TYR A 73 -14.69 -5.33 -6.12
C TYR A 73 -14.60 -5.94 -4.73
N ILE A 74 -15.43 -6.93 -4.43
CA ILE A 74 -15.35 -7.67 -3.17
C ILE A 74 -14.60 -8.96 -3.43
N GLY A 75 -13.39 -9.05 -2.88
CA GLY A 75 -12.53 -10.22 -3.00
C GLY A 75 -13.02 -11.42 -2.21
N VAL A 76 -12.55 -12.60 -2.55
CA VAL A 76 -12.84 -13.87 -1.83
C VAL A 76 -12.39 -13.85 -0.37
N ASN A 77 -11.53 -12.91 0.00
CA ASN A 77 -11.06 -12.64 1.34
C ASN A 77 -11.96 -11.66 2.13
N GLY A 78 -13.06 -11.19 1.52
CA GLY A 78 -13.98 -10.22 2.10
C GLY A 78 -13.48 -8.76 2.08
N ILE A 79 -12.34 -8.48 1.45
CA ILE A 79 -11.84 -7.12 1.30
C ILE A 79 -12.56 -6.47 0.14
N THR A 80 -13.06 -5.26 0.36
CA THR A 80 -13.57 -4.39 -0.70
C THR A 80 -12.42 -3.57 -1.25
N TYR A 81 -12.21 -3.67 -2.56
CA TYR A 81 -11.22 -2.89 -3.29
C TYR A 81 -11.92 -1.69 -3.92
N ASP A 82 -11.40 -0.53 -3.62
CA ASP A 82 -11.80 0.75 -4.22
C ASP A 82 -11.20 0.92 -5.62
N PRO A 83 -11.65 1.91 -6.41
CA PRO A 83 -11.14 2.13 -7.75
C PRO A 83 -9.62 2.26 -7.79
N GLY A 84 -9.00 1.48 -8.67
CA GLY A 84 -7.56 1.44 -8.86
C GLY A 84 -7.18 1.30 -10.33
N SER A 85 -5.94 1.65 -10.66
CA SER A 85 -5.39 1.63 -12.02
C SER A 85 -4.47 0.43 -12.27
N TYR A 86 -4.79 -0.74 -11.71
CA TYR A 86 -3.89 -1.90 -11.73
C TYR A 86 -3.42 -2.29 -13.13
N ARG A 87 -4.36 -2.41 -14.08
CA ARG A 87 -4.05 -2.75 -15.47
C ARG A 87 -3.26 -1.64 -16.16
N GLU A 88 -3.73 -0.40 -16.04
CA GLU A 88 -3.06 0.75 -16.63
C GLU A 88 -1.64 0.93 -16.08
N SER A 89 -1.45 0.75 -14.79
CA SER A 89 -0.13 0.81 -14.15
C SER A 89 0.81 -0.25 -14.71
N LEU A 90 0.32 -1.49 -14.89
CA LEU A 90 1.11 -2.57 -15.50
C LEU A 90 1.48 -2.24 -16.95
N ASP A 91 0.53 -1.74 -17.73
CA ASP A 91 0.73 -1.39 -19.15
C ASP A 91 1.74 -0.25 -19.29
N ARG A 92 1.64 0.78 -18.45
CA ARG A 92 2.61 1.89 -18.42
C ARG A 92 4.01 1.43 -18.01
N CYS A 93 4.13 0.52 -17.03
CA CYS A 93 5.42 -0.04 -16.67
C CYS A 93 6.04 -0.84 -17.80
N GLU A 94 5.27 -1.69 -18.49
CA GLU A 94 5.76 -2.43 -19.65
C GLU A 94 6.18 -1.48 -20.78
N GLN A 95 5.34 -0.50 -21.13
CA GLN A 95 5.63 0.48 -22.15
C GLN A 95 6.95 1.20 -21.85
N ARG A 96 7.13 1.66 -20.62
CA ARG A 96 8.35 2.36 -20.22
C ARG A 96 9.61 1.51 -20.38
N LEU A 97 9.54 0.24 -19.98
CA LEU A 97 10.67 -0.67 -20.14
C LEU A 97 11.00 -0.96 -21.64
N ARG A 98 9.98 -0.98 -22.51
CA ARG A 98 10.18 -1.10 -23.96
C ARG A 98 10.82 0.15 -24.55
N GLU A 99 10.31 1.33 -24.19
CA GLU A 99 10.86 2.62 -24.67
C GLU A 99 12.31 2.81 -24.22
N GLU A 100 12.69 2.28 -23.07
CA GLU A 100 14.06 2.31 -22.56
C GLU A 100 14.95 1.18 -23.11
N GLY A 101 14.44 0.29 -23.96
CA GLY A 101 15.20 -0.78 -24.59
C GLY A 101 15.57 -1.96 -23.69
N TRP A 102 14.90 -2.14 -22.54
CA TRP A 102 15.24 -3.20 -21.60
C TRP A 102 14.96 -4.61 -22.11
N PHE A 103 13.92 -4.78 -22.94
CA PHE A 103 13.61 -6.08 -23.53
C PHE A 103 14.65 -6.47 -24.59
N GLU A 104 15.04 -5.53 -25.43
CA GLU A 104 16.09 -5.72 -26.45
C GLU A 104 17.46 -6.01 -25.78
N LEU A 105 17.76 -5.28 -24.70
CA LEU A 105 18.97 -5.51 -23.93
C LEU A 105 18.99 -6.91 -23.29
N ARG A 106 17.87 -7.38 -22.76
CA ARG A 106 17.72 -8.72 -22.22
C ARG A 106 17.97 -9.79 -23.29
N ASP A 107 17.31 -9.64 -24.44
CA ASP A 107 17.32 -10.64 -25.51
C ASP A 107 18.66 -10.64 -26.26
N GLY A 108 19.37 -9.53 -26.30
CA GLY A 108 20.69 -9.38 -26.93
C GLY A 108 21.91 -9.63 -26.02
N ALA A 109 21.71 -9.85 -24.74
CA ALA A 109 22.82 -10.05 -23.81
C ALA A 109 23.50 -11.41 -23.99
N ALA A 110 24.76 -11.40 -24.42
CA ALA A 110 25.55 -12.63 -24.67
C ALA A 110 26.44 -13.03 -23.47
N ASP A 111 26.85 -12.08 -22.64
CA ASP A 111 27.81 -12.22 -21.56
C ASP A 111 27.19 -12.21 -20.15
N ARG A 112 25.91 -11.94 -20.06
CA ARG A 112 25.17 -11.81 -18.79
C ARG A 112 23.73 -12.23 -18.94
N VAL A 113 23.10 -12.57 -17.81
CA VAL A 113 21.66 -12.86 -17.73
C VAL A 113 20.94 -11.63 -17.19
N ILE A 114 19.98 -11.13 -17.95
CA ILE A 114 19.12 -10.01 -17.55
C ILE A 114 17.72 -10.56 -17.28
N GLY A 115 17.19 -10.30 -16.09
CA GLY A 115 15.82 -10.65 -15.70
C GLY A 115 14.94 -9.41 -15.63
N ILE A 116 13.77 -9.47 -16.23
CA ILE A 116 12.72 -8.45 -16.09
C ILE A 116 11.57 -9.09 -15.32
N GLY A 117 11.18 -8.47 -14.21
CA GLY A 117 10.08 -8.92 -13.38
C GLY A 117 9.05 -7.81 -13.14
N PHE A 118 7.80 -8.21 -13.04
CA PHE A 118 6.69 -7.32 -12.71
C PHE A 118 6.00 -7.80 -11.44
N ALA A 119 5.56 -6.85 -10.62
CA ALA A 119 4.76 -7.14 -9.44
C ALA A 119 3.60 -6.14 -9.36
N CYS A 120 2.37 -6.68 -9.26
CA CYS A 120 1.16 -5.89 -9.09
C CYS A 120 0.69 -6.00 -7.64
N PHE A 121 0.53 -4.88 -6.97
CA PHE A 121 0.11 -4.86 -5.56
C PHE A 121 -0.70 -3.63 -5.22
N ASN A 122 -1.40 -3.70 -4.11
CA ASN A 122 -1.95 -2.56 -3.42
C ASN A 122 -1.53 -2.59 -1.95
N GLU A 123 -1.49 -1.43 -1.33
CA GLU A 123 -1.30 -1.29 0.11
C GLU A 123 -2.61 -0.83 0.73
N ARG A 124 -3.10 -1.58 1.70
CA ARG A 124 -4.27 -1.20 2.45
C ARG A 124 -3.90 -0.17 3.52
N THR A 125 -4.56 0.97 3.48
CA THR A 125 -4.37 2.07 4.43
C THR A 125 -5.71 2.45 5.09
N GLY A 126 -5.68 3.32 6.10
CA GLY A 126 -6.89 3.85 6.72
C GLY A 126 -7.80 2.77 7.33
N TYR A 127 -7.25 1.83 8.07
CA TYR A 127 -8.02 0.70 8.62
C TYR A 127 -9.20 1.12 9.49
N GLY A 128 -9.04 2.16 10.30
CA GLY A 128 -10.07 2.61 11.23
C GLY A 128 -10.41 1.62 12.34
N THR A 129 -11.24 2.06 13.24
CA THR A 129 -11.66 1.29 14.43
C THR A 129 -12.38 -0.02 14.07
N GLU A 130 -13.24 0.00 13.05
CA GLU A 130 -13.99 -1.18 12.63
C GLU A 130 -13.10 -2.32 12.16
N ALA A 131 -12.10 -2.03 11.33
CA ALA A 131 -11.18 -3.04 10.83
C ALA A 131 -10.31 -3.66 11.94
N PHE A 132 -9.97 -2.88 12.97
CA PHE A 132 -9.29 -3.40 14.16
C PHE A 132 -10.21 -4.26 15.02
N ALA A 133 -11.46 -3.87 15.19
CA ALA A 133 -12.47 -4.67 15.90
C ALA A 133 -12.68 -6.04 15.25
N GLN A 134 -12.80 -6.07 13.92
CA GLN A 134 -12.90 -7.31 13.14
C GLN A 134 -11.69 -8.24 13.36
N ARG A 135 -10.52 -7.69 13.63
CA ARG A 135 -9.30 -8.45 13.94
C ARG A 135 -9.20 -8.94 15.38
N LYS A 136 -10.21 -8.67 16.21
CA LYS A 136 -10.27 -9.02 17.64
C LYS A 136 -9.03 -8.51 18.41
N MET A 137 -8.58 -7.32 18.10
CA MET A 137 -7.49 -6.68 18.83
C MET A 137 -7.99 -6.21 20.21
N SER A 138 -7.15 -6.32 21.21
CA SER A 138 -7.47 -5.93 22.58
C SER A 138 -7.59 -4.41 22.78
N VAL A 139 -6.92 -3.64 21.93
CA VAL A 139 -6.98 -2.17 21.88
C VAL A 139 -7.40 -1.76 20.48
N VAL A 140 -8.48 -0.99 20.38
CA VAL A 140 -9.17 -0.77 19.09
C VAL A 140 -9.41 0.70 18.73
N PRO A 141 -8.70 1.71 19.25
CA PRO A 141 -8.89 3.04 18.71
C PRO A 141 -8.13 3.15 17.39
N GLY A 142 -8.86 3.10 16.29
CA GLY A 142 -8.30 3.32 14.95
C GLY A 142 -8.66 4.71 14.45
N TYR A 143 -8.47 5.74 15.28
CA TYR A 143 -8.68 7.15 14.93
C TYR A 143 -7.49 7.99 15.35
N ASP A 144 -7.40 9.16 14.80
CA ASP A 144 -6.44 10.19 15.18
C ASP A 144 -7.15 11.51 15.47
N ILE A 145 -6.45 12.45 16.10
CA ILE A 145 -6.91 13.79 16.35
C ILE A 145 -6.02 14.75 15.58
N SER A 146 -6.66 15.69 14.90
CA SER A 146 -5.98 16.82 14.26
C SER A 146 -6.65 18.12 14.67
N GLU A 147 -5.85 19.14 14.94
CA GLU A 147 -6.28 20.50 15.25
C GLU A 147 -5.73 21.43 14.17
N VAL A 148 -6.59 22.29 13.64
CA VAL A 148 -6.20 23.35 12.71
C VAL A 148 -6.41 24.68 13.40
N ARG A 149 -5.34 25.44 13.57
CA ARG A 149 -5.36 26.75 14.21
C ARG A 149 -4.90 27.83 13.21
N MET A 150 -5.72 28.85 13.07
CA MET A 150 -5.35 30.03 12.31
C MET A 150 -5.10 31.19 13.28
N ASP A 151 -4.01 31.90 13.11
CA ASP A 151 -3.69 33.09 13.87
C ASP A 151 -4.24 34.37 13.18
N PRO A 152 -4.33 35.51 13.91
CA PRO A 152 -4.83 36.76 13.32
C PRO A 152 -3.98 37.30 12.17
N GLY A 153 -2.74 36.86 12.03
CA GLY A 153 -1.83 37.22 10.93
C GLY A 153 -2.03 36.35 9.68
N GLY A 154 -2.95 35.38 9.73
CA GLY A 154 -3.25 34.46 8.63
C GLY A 154 -2.35 33.22 8.56
N GLY A 155 -1.44 33.03 9.53
CA GLY A 155 -0.64 31.80 9.64
C GLY A 155 -1.51 30.64 10.08
N VAL A 156 -1.30 29.47 9.48
CA VAL A 156 -2.03 28.23 9.81
C VAL A 156 -1.09 27.21 10.38
N THR A 157 -1.49 26.60 11.50
CA THR A 157 -0.79 25.45 12.09
C THR A 157 -1.76 24.27 12.15
N VAL A 158 -1.35 23.15 11.60
CA VAL A 158 -2.01 21.84 11.73
C VAL A 158 -1.21 21.00 12.72
N THR A 159 -1.84 20.59 13.82
CA THR A 159 -1.26 19.67 14.79
C THR A 159 -1.96 18.34 14.64
N THR A 160 -1.22 17.23 14.53
CA THR A 160 -1.81 15.92 14.29
C THR A 160 -1.17 14.83 15.14
N GLY A 161 -1.98 13.84 15.54
CA GLY A 161 -1.55 12.65 16.26
C GLY A 161 -0.78 11.64 15.42
N THR A 162 -0.75 11.82 14.10
CA THR A 162 0.07 10.96 13.23
C THR A 162 1.54 11.34 13.34
N SER A 163 2.42 10.35 13.20
CA SER A 163 3.87 10.56 13.19
C SER A 163 4.48 10.04 11.89
N ALA A 164 5.27 10.88 11.23
CA ALA A 164 5.93 10.51 10.00
C ALA A 164 7.10 9.54 10.25
N HIS A 165 7.22 8.57 9.34
CA HIS A 165 8.36 7.67 9.22
C HIS A 165 9.05 7.83 7.84
N GLY A 166 9.03 9.05 7.29
CA GLY A 166 9.53 9.37 5.96
C GLY A 166 8.46 9.39 4.85
N GLN A 167 7.15 9.31 5.20
CA GLN A 167 6.07 9.29 4.21
C GLN A 167 5.69 10.69 3.67
N GLY A 168 6.29 11.77 4.19
CA GLY A 168 6.01 13.13 3.74
C GLY A 168 4.69 13.70 4.29
N HIS A 169 4.26 13.30 5.49
CA HIS A 169 3.04 13.80 6.12
C HIS A 169 2.98 15.32 6.24
N GLU A 170 4.10 15.96 6.54
CA GLU A 170 4.17 17.43 6.63
C GLU A 170 3.73 18.08 5.31
N THR A 171 4.19 17.54 4.19
CA THR A 171 3.83 18.06 2.87
C THR A 171 2.39 17.76 2.53
N THR A 172 1.95 16.51 2.68
CA THR A 172 0.59 16.11 2.26
C THR A 172 -0.49 16.75 3.13
N LEU A 173 -0.29 16.82 4.44
CA LEU A 173 -1.25 17.45 5.35
C LEU A 173 -1.28 18.97 5.17
N ALA A 174 -0.14 19.60 4.86
CA ALA A 174 -0.11 21.02 4.50
C ALA A 174 -0.89 21.29 3.20
N GLN A 175 -0.74 20.44 2.19
CA GLN A 175 -1.50 20.54 0.94
C GLN A 175 -3.00 20.41 1.19
N ILE A 176 -3.45 19.39 1.93
CA ILE A 176 -4.87 19.18 2.24
C ILE A 176 -5.46 20.38 2.96
N ALA A 177 -4.80 20.89 4.01
CA ALA A 177 -5.27 22.02 4.76
C ALA A 177 -5.28 23.32 3.91
N ALA A 178 -4.24 23.52 3.11
CA ALA A 178 -4.15 24.68 2.23
C ALA A 178 -5.26 24.68 1.18
N ASP A 179 -5.53 23.54 0.54
CA ASP A 179 -6.61 23.40 -0.45
C ASP A 179 -7.98 23.73 0.15
N GLN A 180 -8.25 23.24 1.37
CA GLN A 180 -9.52 23.51 2.05
C GLN A 180 -9.68 24.98 2.49
N LEU A 181 -8.59 25.66 2.79
CA LEU A 181 -8.60 27.05 3.26
C LEU A 181 -8.34 28.09 2.16
N GLY A 182 -8.07 27.65 0.92
CA GLY A 182 -7.73 28.53 -0.18
C GLY A 182 -6.36 29.19 -0.02
N LEU A 183 -5.41 28.51 0.60
CA LEU A 183 -4.07 29.01 0.90
C LEU A 183 -3.00 28.30 0.05
N ARG A 184 -1.78 28.81 0.12
CA ARG A 184 -0.62 28.08 -0.42
C ARG A 184 -0.12 27.07 0.63
N PRO A 185 0.39 25.89 0.21
CA PRO A 185 0.91 24.89 1.16
C PRO A 185 2.05 25.41 2.06
N ASP A 186 2.85 26.36 1.57
CA ASP A 186 3.94 26.96 2.33
C ASP A 186 3.46 27.94 3.45
N ALA A 187 2.20 28.33 3.43
CA ALA A 187 1.56 29.09 4.51
C ALA A 187 1.06 28.20 5.67
N VAL A 188 1.11 26.90 5.50
CA VAL A 188 0.62 25.93 6.50
C VAL A 188 1.80 25.21 7.16
N LYS A 189 1.89 25.32 8.48
CA LYS A 189 2.86 24.59 9.29
C LYS A 189 2.23 23.33 9.87
N VAL A 190 2.83 22.18 9.65
CA VAL A 190 2.40 20.91 10.26
C VAL A 190 3.28 20.59 11.46
N ARG A 191 2.67 20.19 12.55
CA ARG A 191 3.32 19.71 13.78
C ARG A 191 2.84 18.31 14.12
N GLN A 192 3.78 17.43 14.42
CA GLN A 192 3.53 16.04 14.76
C GLN A 192 4.58 15.50 15.74
N GLY A 193 4.27 14.39 16.43
CA GLY A 193 5.21 13.72 17.32
C GLY A 193 5.49 14.45 18.64
N ASP A 194 4.72 15.46 19.01
CA ASP A 194 4.84 16.23 20.23
C ASP A 194 3.64 15.96 21.14
N THR A 195 3.86 15.19 22.21
CA THR A 195 2.81 14.76 23.13
C THR A 195 2.26 15.91 24.02
N ASP A 196 2.95 17.04 24.09
CA ASP A 196 2.45 18.23 24.77
C ASP A 196 1.43 19.00 23.92
N GLN A 197 1.44 18.78 22.61
CA GLN A 197 0.57 19.48 21.67
C GLN A 197 -0.54 18.59 21.10
N VAL A 198 -0.40 17.27 21.21
CA VAL A 198 -1.35 16.31 20.65
C VAL A 198 -1.89 15.42 21.76
N SER A 199 -3.20 15.47 21.96
CA SER A 199 -3.87 14.72 23.02
C SER A 199 -3.94 13.21 22.74
N TYR A 200 -3.96 12.81 21.48
CA TYR A 200 -4.05 11.42 21.05
C TYR A 200 -3.53 11.22 19.64
N GLY A 201 -2.85 10.10 19.41
CA GLY A 201 -2.44 9.61 18.12
C GLY A 201 -2.13 8.12 18.16
N TRP A 202 -2.53 7.39 17.14
CA TRP A 202 -2.24 5.96 17.02
C TRP A 202 -0.86 5.70 16.40
N GLY A 203 -0.19 6.71 15.89
CA GLY A 203 1.15 6.63 15.32
C GLY A 203 1.23 7.00 13.85
N THR A 204 1.23 6.07 12.91
CA THR A 204 1.33 6.38 11.49
C THR A 204 0.00 6.26 10.75
N VAL A 205 -0.20 7.05 9.70
CA VAL A 205 -1.45 7.18 8.92
C VAL A 205 -1.99 5.84 8.40
N SER A 206 -1.15 4.84 8.15
CA SER A 206 -1.63 3.57 7.60
C SER A 206 -2.55 2.77 8.53
N TYR A 207 -2.66 3.16 9.80
CA TYR A 207 -3.51 2.48 10.79
C TYR A 207 -4.78 3.23 11.16
N THR A 208 -4.88 4.49 10.78
CA THR A 208 -5.95 5.39 11.22
C THR A 208 -6.76 5.95 10.07
N HIS A 209 -8.00 6.32 10.36
CA HIS A 209 -8.84 7.13 9.50
C HIS A 209 -8.58 8.60 9.84
N LEU A 210 -8.18 9.37 8.85
CA LEU A 210 -8.14 10.83 8.92
C LEU A 210 -9.46 11.42 8.50
#